data_563f7124b949973fcafcedfe6a749f63
#
_entry.id   563f7124b949973fcafcedfe6a749f63
#
_cell.length_a   1.000
_cell.length_b   1.000
_cell.length_c   1.000
_cell.angle_alpha   90.00
_cell.angle_beta   90.00
_cell.angle_gamma   90.00
#
_symmetry.space_group_name_H-M   'P 1'
#
loop_
_entity.id
_entity.type
_entity.pdbx_description
1 polymer ?
#
loop_
_entity_poly.entity_id
_entity_poly.type
_entity_poly.pdbx_seq_one_letter_code
_entity_poly.pdbx_strand_id
1 'polypeptide(L)'
;NALVLVGPEGYIGKYRKVHLPLTERIMMYPGDGDYPVFETRFGKVGLMICFDKAYPEVARSLALKGAEILLCPTAWPSIEPNEEDNDYKAGNVFSYARALENMCFFIDSCVSGPFELGHSRIICPNPMQVCATTGFEEGMAVADVDIKAEIMQARLASMAGSDLLKDRKPATYGELVKRNRRNPISGDMGQFEE
;
A
#
# COMPACT_ATOMS: atom_id res chain seq x y z
N ASN A 1 3.94 15.35 -4.46
CA ASN A 1 4.48 14.18 -3.78
C ASN A 1 4.72 13.07 -4.81
N ALA A 2 5.97 12.61 -4.94
CA ALA A 2 6.33 11.63 -5.95
C ALA A 2 7.35 10.61 -5.42
N LEU A 3 7.21 9.37 -5.86
CA LEU A 3 8.14 8.26 -5.63
C LEU A 3 8.86 7.95 -6.94
N VAL A 4 10.19 7.91 -6.89
CA VAL A 4 11.05 7.57 -8.03
C VAL A 4 11.67 6.21 -7.81
N LEU A 5 11.57 5.34 -8.81
CA LEU A 5 12.25 4.05 -8.84
C LEU A 5 13.54 4.19 -9.65
N VAL A 6 14.64 3.80 -9.04
CA VAL A 6 15.98 3.85 -9.62
C VAL A 6 16.63 2.47 -9.53
N GLY A 7 17.28 2.06 -10.57
CA GLY A 7 18.08 0.83 -10.63
C GLY A 7 19.55 1.11 -10.88
N PRO A 8 20.38 0.09 -11.02
CA PRO A 8 21.81 0.25 -11.32
C PRO A 8 22.08 1.04 -12.61
N GLU A 9 21.20 0.93 -13.59
CA GLU A 9 21.29 1.63 -14.88
C GLU A 9 20.67 3.04 -14.86
N GLY A 10 20.18 3.50 -13.68
CA GLY A 10 19.59 4.82 -13.48
C GLY A 10 18.08 4.81 -13.30
N TYR A 11 17.42 5.84 -13.77
CA TYR A 11 15.98 6.07 -13.62
C TYR A 11 15.16 5.00 -14.36
N ILE A 12 14.23 4.36 -13.62
CA ILE A 12 13.29 3.38 -14.16
C ILE A 12 11.92 4.02 -14.38
N GLY A 13 11.42 4.76 -13.39
CA GLY A 13 10.13 5.37 -13.48
C GLY A 13 9.73 6.12 -12.22
N LYS A 14 8.51 6.67 -12.23
CA LYS A 14 7.95 7.42 -11.10
C LYS A 14 6.47 7.17 -10.92
N TYR A 15 6.01 7.41 -9.70
CA TYR A 15 4.60 7.49 -9.33
C TYR A 15 4.34 8.84 -8.64
N ARG A 16 3.21 9.47 -8.92
CA ARG A 16 2.72 10.65 -8.20
C ARG A 16 1.55 10.27 -7.31
N LYS A 17 1.64 10.62 -6.04
CA LYS A 17 0.63 10.30 -5.02
C LYS A 17 -0.75 10.80 -5.43
N VAL A 18 -1.74 9.93 -5.43
CA VAL A 18 -3.12 10.24 -5.81
C VAL A 18 -3.92 10.67 -4.58
N HIS A 19 -3.82 9.92 -3.48
CA HIS A 19 -4.60 10.17 -2.28
C HIS A 19 -3.81 11.05 -1.30
N LEU A 20 -4.12 12.34 -1.31
CA LEU A 20 -3.47 13.34 -0.47
C LEU A 20 -4.26 13.47 0.85
N PRO A 21 -3.67 13.23 2.04
CA PRO A 21 -4.29 13.53 3.31
C PRO A 21 -4.42 15.05 3.53
N LEU A 22 -5.15 15.44 4.58
CA LEU A 22 -5.61 16.81 4.85
C LEU A 22 -4.63 17.93 4.46
N THR A 23 -3.43 17.93 5.02
CA THR A 23 -2.44 18.99 4.81
C THR A 23 -1.83 18.95 3.40
N GLU A 24 -1.63 17.77 2.86
CA GLU A 24 -1.07 17.63 1.52
C GLU A 24 -2.00 18.20 0.43
N ARG A 25 -3.34 18.13 0.62
CA ARG A 25 -4.32 18.69 -0.34
C ARG A 25 -4.20 20.18 -0.51
N ILE A 26 -3.70 20.88 0.49
CA ILE A 26 -3.53 22.33 0.46
C ILE A 26 -2.23 22.72 -0.28
N MET A 27 -1.21 21.85 -0.21
CA MET A 27 0.14 22.16 -0.65
C MET A 27 0.55 21.48 -1.95
N MET A 28 -0.14 20.43 -2.35
CA MET A 28 0.29 19.55 -3.44
C MET A 28 -0.86 19.22 -4.39
N TYR A 29 -0.52 19.00 -5.65
CA TYR A 29 -1.47 18.49 -6.64
C TYR A 29 -1.47 16.95 -6.62
N PRO A 30 -2.64 16.31 -6.72
CA PRO A 30 -2.73 14.86 -6.85
C PRO A 30 -2.10 14.35 -8.15
N GLY A 31 -1.71 13.09 -8.15
CA GLY A 31 -1.34 12.38 -9.36
C GLY A 31 -2.54 12.12 -10.26
N ASP A 32 -2.27 11.65 -11.45
CA ASP A 32 -3.25 11.41 -12.54
C ASP A 32 -3.97 10.05 -12.46
N GLY A 33 -3.67 9.26 -11.40
CA GLY A 33 -4.32 7.97 -11.19
C GLY A 33 -3.74 6.83 -12.03
N ASP A 34 -2.66 7.05 -12.73
CA ASP A 34 -1.89 5.96 -13.31
C ASP A 34 -1.08 5.28 -12.20
N TYR A 35 -1.47 4.04 -11.88
CA TYR A 35 -0.76 3.20 -10.92
C TYR A 35 0.27 2.36 -11.68
N PRO A 36 1.55 2.78 -11.73
CA PRO A 36 2.55 2.13 -12.57
C PRO A 36 3.06 0.83 -11.94
N VAL A 37 3.31 -0.16 -12.80
CA VAL A 37 4.03 -1.38 -12.45
C VAL A 37 5.25 -1.47 -13.34
N PHE A 38 6.41 -1.68 -12.74
CA PHE A 38 7.69 -1.73 -13.42
C PHE A 38 8.27 -3.13 -13.36
N GLU A 39 8.77 -3.60 -14.51
CA GLU A 39 9.54 -4.83 -14.55
C GLU A 39 10.95 -4.59 -14.01
N THR A 40 11.37 -5.42 -13.08
CA THR A 40 12.73 -5.41 -12.53
C THR A 40 13.32 -6.81 -12.54
N ARG A 41 14.62 -6.92 -12.32
CA ARG A 41 15.27 -8.22 -12.18
C ARG A 41 14.75 -9.05 -11.00
N PHE A 42 14.08 -8.41 -10.04
CA PHE A 42 13.52 -9.06 -8.84
C PHE A 42 12.05 -9.44 -9.00
N GLY A 43 11.39 -9.01 -10.06
CA GLY A 43 9.96 -9.18 -10.30
C GLY A 43 9.28 -7.87 -10.64
N LYS A 44 7.95 -7.89 -10.72
CA LYS A 44 7.12 -6.73 -11.04
C LYS A 44 6.83 -5.90 -9.81
N VAL A 45 7.22 -4.65 -9.83
CA VAL A 45 7.14 -3.71 -8.70
C VAL A 45 6.06 -2.66 -8.95
N GLY A 46 5.08 -2.59 -8.06
CA GLY A 46 4.06 -1.54 -8.01
C GLY A 46 4.43 -0.46 -7.00
N LEU A 47 4.20 0.80 -7.35
CA LEU A 47 4.51 1.95 -6.50
C LEU A 47 3.24 2.59 -5.94
N MET A 48 3.25 2.90 -4.64
CA MET A 48 2.24 3.66 -3.92
C MET A 48 2.91 4.47 -2.81
N ILE A 49 2.23 5.47 -2.24
CA ILE A 49 2.82 6.34 -1.22
C ILE A 49 1.89 6.48 -0.03
N CYS A 50 2.35 6.09 1.16
CA CYS A 50 1.77 6.42 2.45
C CYS A 50 0.24 6.19 2.51
N PHE A 51 -0.54 7.27 2.46
CA PHE A 51 -2.01 7.25 2.56
C PHE A 51 -2.72 6.48 1.44
N ASP A 52 -2.05 6.24 0.31
CA ASP A 52 -2.61 5.37 -0.74
C ASP A 52 -2.93 3.96 -0.21
N LYS A 53 -2.19 3.48 0.80
CA LYS A 53 -2.46 2.16 1.40
C LYS A 53 -3.80 2.06 2.14
N ALA A 54 -4.41 3.19 2.51
CA ALA A 54 -5.74 3.20 3.10
C ALA A 54 -6.84 2.84 2.08
N TYR A 55 -6.56 2.96 0.79
CA TYR A 55 -7.49 2.69 -0.31
C TYR A 55 -7.19 1.33 -0.95
N PRO A 56 -8.05 0.32 -0.75
CA PRO A 56 -7.82 -1.02 -1.31
C PRO A 56 -7.73 -1.03 -2.83
N GLU A 57 -8.38 -0.09 -3.50
CA GLU A 57 -8.40 0.04 -4.95
C GLU A 57 -7.02 0.29 -5.54
N VAL A 58 -6.13 1.00 -4.83
CA VAL A 58 -4.76 1.29 -5.28
C VAL A 58 -3.95 0.01 -5.39
N ALA A 59 -3.83 -0.72 -4.28
CA ALA A 59 -3.08 -1.98 -4.24
C ALA A 59 -3.70 -3.01 -5.19
N ARG A 60 -5.05 -3.07 -5.24
CA ARG A 60 -5.76 -3.96 -6.15
C ARG A 60 -5.47 -3.64 -7.62
N SER A 61 -5.43 -2.37 -8.00
CA SER A 61 -5.11 -1.94 -9.36
C SER A 61 -3.69 -2.34 -9.76
N LEU A 62 -2.72 -2.14 -8.86
CA LEU A 62 -1.34 -2.58 -9.06
C LEU A 62 -1.23 -4.10 -9.21
N ALA A 63 -1.87 -4.86 -8.32
CA ALA A 63 -1.88 -6.32 -8.37
C ALA A 63 -2.51 -6.87 -9.66
N LEU A 64 -3.61 -6.27 -10.12
CA LEU A 64 -4.26 -6.65 -11.38
C LEU A 64 -3.42 -6.31 -12.61
N LYS A 65 -2.53 -5.32 -12.53
CA LYS A 65 -1.50 -5.05 -13.54
C LYS A 65 -0.29 -6.00 -13.43
N GLY A 66 -0.32 -6.92 -12.47
CA GLY A 66 0.67 -7.97 -12.27
C GLY A 66 1.80 -7.63 -11.30
N ALA A 67 1.64 -6.62 -10.44
CA ALA A 67 2.62 -6.35 -9.38
C ALA A 67 2.77 -7.57 -8.46
N GLU A 68 4.00 -7.89 -8.13
CA GLU A 68 4.41 -8.95 -7.21
C GLU A 68 4.92 -8.37 -5.88
N ILE A 69 5.44 -7.15 -5.96
CA ILE A 69 5.96 -6.38 -4.84
C ILE A 69 5.31 -5.00 -4.87
N LEU A 70 4.73 -4.59 -3.75
CA LEU A 70 4.17 -3.26 -3.54
C LEU A 70 5.12 -2.46 -2.65
N LEU A 71 5.68 -1.36 -3.16
CA LEU A 71 6.55 -0.46 -2.39
C LEU A 71 5.74 0.75 -1.92
N CYS A 72 5.78 1.02 -0.62
CA CYS A 72 5.01 2.07 0.01
C CYS A 72 5.87 2.88 1.01
N PRO A 73 6.67 3.85 0.57
CA PRO A 73 7.29 4.77 1.50
C PRO A 73 6.20 5.59 2.22
N THR A 74 6.35 5.72 3.52
CA THR A 74 5.31 6.19 4.43
C THR A 74 5.86 7.17 5.45
N ALA A 75 5.19 8.32 5.60
CA ALA A 75 5.30 9.20 6.75
C ALA A 75 3.92 9.18 7.43
N TRP A 76 3.73 8.28 8.39
CA TRP A 76 2.46 8.09 9.08
C TRP A 76 2.56 8.74 10.45
N PRO A 77 1.78 9.79 10.72
CA PRO A 77 1.90 10.51 11.98
C PRO A 77 1.47 9.64 13.15
N SER A 78 2.18 9.77 14.25
CA SER A 78 1.85 9.19 15.55
C SER A 78 2.40 10.11 16.66
N ILE A 79 1.62 10.38 17.68
CA ILE A 79 2.05 11.23 18.79
C ILE A 79 2.91 10.45 19.77
N GLU A 80 2.56 9.19 20.01
CA GLU A 80 3.25 8.28 20.90
C GLU A 80 3.36 6.91 20.26
N PRO A 81 4.34 6.71 19.36
CA PRO A 81 4.43 5.47 18.59
C PRO A 81 4.72 4.28 19.52
N ASN A 82 3.72 3.43 19.68
CA ASN A 82 3.77 2.17 20.42
C ASN A 82 2.67 1.22 19.91
N GLU A 83 2.66 -0.03 20.37
CA GLU A 83 1.72 -1.05 19.90
C GLU A 83 0.25 -0.78 20.29
N GLU A 84 0.01 0.07 21.27
CA GLU A 84 -1.34 0.46 21.70
C GLU A 84 -1.88 1.67 20.94
N ASP A 85 -1.03 2.39 20.22
CA ASP A 85 -1.42 3.55 19.42
C ASP A 85 -2.42 3.15 18.32
N ASN A 86 -3.49 3.93 18.19
CA ASN A 86 -4.50 3.71 17.16
C ASN A 86 -3.97 3.93 15.73
N ASP A 87 -3.05 4.87 15.56
CA ASP A 87 -2.41 5.13 14.27
C ASP A 87 -1.49 3.97 13.88
N TYR A 88 -0.77 3.37 14.85
CA TYR A 88 -0.02 2.13 14.65
C TYR A 88 -0.93 0.97 14.23
N LYS A 89 -2.02 0.75 14.97
CA LYS A 89 -2.99 -0.32 14.68
C LYS A 89 -3.60 -0.14 13.28
N ALA A 90 -4.02 1.07 12.93
CA ALA A 90 -4.55 1.36 11.60
C ALA A 90 -3.52 1.17 10.50
N GLY A 91 -2.30 1.68 10.67
CA GLY A 91 -1.19 1.51 9.74
C GLY A 91 -0.86 0.03 9.48
N ASN A 92 -0.85 -0.77 10.54
CA ASN A 92 -0.67 -2.22 10.46
C ASN A 92 -1.78 -2.90 9.65
N VAL A 93 -3.04 -2.68 10.04
CA VAL A 93 -4.20 -3.31 9.37
C VAL A 93 -4.16 -3.04 7.88
N PHE A 94 -3.90 -1.80 7.46
CA PHE A 94 -3.81 -1.48 6.03
C PHE A 94 -2.68 -2.25 5.35
N SER A 95 -1.48 -2.23 5.91
CA SER A 95 -0.32 -2.88 5.28
C SER A 95 -0.51 -4.39 5.14
N TYR A 96 -0.99 -5.06 6.19
CA TYR A 96 -1.30 -6.49 6.15
C TYR A 96 -2.42 -6.82 5.16
N ALA A 97 -3.50 -6.04 5.17
CA ALA A 97 -4.62 -6.25 4.26
C ALA A 97 -4.16 -6.14 2.79
N ARG A 98 -3.30 -5.14 2.46
CA ARG A 98 -2.80 -4.98 1.09
C ARG A 98 -1.95 -6.15 0.63
N ALA A 99 -1.11 -6.72 1.51
CA ALA A 99 -0.34 -7.92 1.19
C ALA A 99 -1.26 -9.13 0.98
N LEU A 100 -2.14 -9.39 1.94
CA LEU A 100 -3.02 -10.56 1.97
C LEU A 100 -4.00 -10.60 0.80
N GLU A 101 -4.81 -9.55 0.65
CA GLU A 101 -5.91 -9.52 -0.34
C GLU A 101 -5.43 -9.49 -1.79
N ASN A 102 -4.17 -9.07 -2.02
CA ASN A 102 -3.57 -8.97 -3.32
C ASN A 102 -2.53 -10.07 -3.60
N MET A 103 -2.22 -10.89 -2.60
CA MET A 103 -1.21 -11.97 -2.71
C MET A 103 0.12 -11.46 -3.26
N CYS A 104 0.55 -10.28 -2.78
CA CYS A 104 1.79 -9.59 -3.13
C CYS A 104 2.63 -9.35 -1.88
N PHE A 105 3.94 -9.24 -2.05
CA PHE A 105 4.75 -8.63 -1.00
C PHE A 105 4.35 -7.17 -0.80
N PHE A 106 4.31 -6.73 0.45
CA PHE A 106 4.11 -5.32 0.78
C PHE A 106 5.30 -4.82 1.59
N ILE A 107 6.00 -3.83 1.07
CA ILE A 107 7.16 -3.22 1.72
C ILE A 107 6.79 -1.81 2.13
N ASP A 108 6.63 -1.63 3.45
CA ASP A 108 6.29 -0.37 4.08
C ASP A 108 7.56 0.23 4.69
N SER A 109 8.12 1.25 4.06
CA SER A 109 9.29 1.97 4.56
C SER A 109 8.83 3.25 5.25
N CYS A 110 8.83 3.23 6.57
CA CYS A 110 8.26 4.30 7.39
C CYS A 110 9.34 5.23 7.94
N VAL A 111 9.03 6.53 7.94
CA VAL A 111 9.83 7.52 8.65
C VAL A 111 9.71 7.25 10.15
N SER A 112 10.84 7.24 10.86
CA SER A 112 10.93 7.21 12.32
C SER A 112 11.33 8.59 12.85
N GLY A 113 10.90 8.92 14.04
CA GLY A 113 11.23 10.17 14.70
C GLY A 113 10.08 10.73 15.53
N PRO A 114 10.23 11.92 16.09
CA PRO A 114 9.17 12.58 16.84
C PRO A 114 7.93 12.76 15.96
N PHE A 115 6.79 12.27 16.41
CA PHE A 115 5.50 12.34 15.71
C PHE A 115 5.38 11.50 14.44
N GLU A 116 6.26 10.52 14.25
CA GLU A 116 6.22 9.58 13.13
C GLU A 116 6.16 8.13 13.64
N LEU A 117 5.40 7.30 12.94
CA LEU A 117 5.13 5.94 13.38
C LEU A 117 6.38 5.06 13.43
N GLY A 118 7.34 5.25 12.52
CA GLY A 118 8.42 4.27 12.34
C GLY A 118 7.88 2.90 11.90
N HIS A 119 8.47 1.84 12.45
CA HIS A 119 8.00 0.46 12.28
C HIS A 119 7.93 0.01 10.81
N SER A 120 9.02 0.22 10.04
CA SER A 120 9.15 -0.29 8.67
C SER A 120 9.06 -1.81 8.64
N ARG A 121 8.46 -2.37 7.58
CA ARG A 121 8.21 -3.81 7.52
C ARG A 121 8.23 -4.38 6.11
N ILE A 122 8.58 -5.64 6.02
CA ILE A 122 8.46 -6.48 4.83
C ILE A 122 7.40 -7.54 5.15
N ILE A 123 6.27 -7.48 4.48
CA ILE A 123 5.13 -8.39 4.68
C ILE A 123 5.07 -9.34 3.49
N CYS A 124 5.06 -10.63 3.78
CA CYS A 124 4.92 -11.68 2.78
C CYS A 124 3.46 -11.79 2.31
N PRO A 125 3.22 -12.31 1.11
CA PRO A 125 1.86 -12.55 0.61
C PRO A 125 1.12 -13.65 1.38
N ASN A 126 1.83 -14.47 2.14
CA ASN A 126 1.23 -15.46 3.01
C ASN A 126 0.62 -14.76 4.24
N PRO A 127 -0.67 -15.02 4.56
CA PRO A 127 -1.36 -14.31 5.62
C PRO A 127 -0.62 -14.41 6.96
N MET A 128 -0.50 -13.26 7.61
CA MET A 128 0.05 -13.07 8.95
C MET A 128 1.57 -13.31 9.10
N GLN A 129 2.32 -13.38 8.00
CA GLN A 129 3.76 -13.50 8.08
C GLN A 129 4.45 -12.17 7.78
N VAL A 130 5.10 -11.59 8.78
CA VAL A 130 6.06 -10.50 8.62
C VAL A 130 7.43 -11.13 8.43
N CYS A 131 8.05 -10.88 7.27
CA CYS A 131 9.38 -11.40 6.99
C CYS A 131 10.45 -10.66 7.77
N ALA A 132 10.28 -9.33 7.93
CA ALA A 132 11.17 -8.49 8.73
C ALA A 132 10.46 -7.20 9.13
N THR A 133 10.84 -6.64 10.28
CA THR A 133 10.37 -5.34 10.76
C THR A 133 11.46 -4.61 11.52
N THR A 134 11.39 -3.26 11.53
CA THR A 134 12.14 -2.43 12.49
C THR A 134 11.29 -2.23 13.75
N GLY A 135 11.89 -1.67 14.79
CA GLY A 135 11.12 -1.05 15.88
C GLY A 135 10.57 0.33 15.48
N PHE A 136 10.19 1.10 16.48
CA PHE A 136 9.71 2.49 16.31
C PHE A 136 10.88 3.46 16.06
N GLU A 137 12.08 3.05 16.38
CA GLU A 137 13.32 3.80 16.18
C GLU A 137 13.88 3.63 14.77
N GLU A 138 14.89 4.44 14.45
CA GLU A 138 15.65 4.31 13.20
C GLU A 138 16.27 2.91 13.10
N GLY A 139 16.11 2.27 11.94
CA GLY A 139 16.61 0.91 11.74
C GLY A 139 16.45 0.42 10.31
N MET A 140 16.94 -0.78 10.07
CA MET A 140 16.85 -1.47 8.78
C MET A 140 16.26 -2.87 8.97
N ALA A 141 15.19 -3.15 8.23
CA ALA A 141 14.61 -4.49 8.13
C ALA A 141 15.16 -5.20 6.90
N VAL A 142 15.65 -6.43 7.06
CA VAL A 142 16.21 -7.25 5.99
C VAL A 142 15.57 -8.63 6.03
N ALA A 143 15.14 -9.13 4.87
CA ALA A 143 14.65 -10.49 4.72
C ALA A 143 15.24 -11.12 3.45
N ASP A 144 15.58 -12.40 3.54
CA ASP A 144 15.94 -13.23 2.39
C ASP A 144 14.73 -14.08 2.00
N VAL A 145 14.17 -13.83 0.82
CA VAL A 145 12.89 -14.41 0.40
C VAL A 145 12.93 -14.88 -1.06
N ASP A 146 12.28 -15.99 -1.35
CA ASP A 146 11.95 -16.40 -2.71
C ASP A 146 10.58 -15.85 -3.10
N ILE A 147 10.59 -14.73 -3.83
CA ILE A 147 9.36 -13.99 -4.20
C ILE A 147 8.38 -14.88 -4.97
N LYS A 148 8.86 -15.70 -5.89
CA LYS A 148 8.01 -16.56 -6.72
C LYS A 148 7.40 -17.71 -5.91
N ALA A 149 8.22 -18.35 -5.07
CA ALA A 149 7.76 -19.44 -4.22
C ALA A 149 6.71 -18.96 -3.21
N GLU A 150 6.95 -17.83 -2.55
CA GLU A 150 6.01 -17.27 -1.57
C GLU A 150 4.67 -16.86 -2.19
N ILE A 151 4.69 -16.22 -3.36
CA ILE A 151 3.45 -15.85 -4.08
C ILE A 151 2.70 -17.10 -4.54
N MET A 152 3.41 -18.10 -5.04
CA MET A 152 2.80 -19.36 -5.46
C MET A 152 2.16 -20.07 -4.25
N GLN A 153 2.86 -20.12 -3.13
CA GLN A 153 2.33 -20.71 -1.90
C GLN A 153 1.09 -19.95 -1.41
N ALA A 154 1.12 -18.63 -1.40
CA ALA A 154 -0.03 -17.80 -1.02
C ALA A 154 -1.26 -18.09 -1.88
N ARG A 155 -1.08 -18.25 -3.20
CA ARG A 155 -2.17 -18.59 -4.12
C ARG A 155 -2.71 -20.00 -3.92
N LEU A 156 -1.85 -20.97 -3.63
CA LEU A 156 -2.25 -22.36 -3.39
C LEU A 156 -2.88 -22.58 -2.01
N ALA A 157 -2.39 -21.85 -1.01
CA ALA A 157 -2.83 -21.98 0.39
C ALA A 157 -3.98 -21.03 0.75
N SER A 158 -4.35 -20.10 -0.14
CA SER A 158 -5.37 -19.13 0.18
C SER A 158 -6.75 -19.79 0.32
N MET A 159 -7.39 -19.52 1.44
CA MET A 159 -8.80 -19.78 1.78
C MET A 159 -9.51 -20.86 0.92
N ALA A 160 -9.20 -22.12 1.18
CA ALA A 160 -9.83 -23.26 0.49
C ALA A 160 -9.58 -23.33 -1.03
N GLY A 161 -8.41 -22.88 -1.48
CA GLY A 161 -8.01 -22.95 -2.89
C GLY A 161 -8.56 -21.85 -3.78
N SER A 162 -9.09 -20.78 -3.19
CA SER A 162 -9.55 -19.60 -3.94
C SER A 162 -8.38 -18.67 -4.28
N ASP A 163 -8.31 -18.22 -5.52
CA ASP A 163 -7.40 -17.17 -5.94
C ASP A 163 -8.12 -15.81 -5.85
N LEU A 164 -7.75 -14.97 -4.87
CA LEU A 164 -8.42 -13.69 -4.59
C LEU A 164 -8.36 -12.69 -5.75
N LEU A 165 -7.46 -12.87 -6.72
CA LEU A 165 -7.42 -12.04 -7.91
C LEU A 165 -8.23 -12.63 -9.06
N LYS A 166 -8.10 -13.94 -9.28
CA LYS A 166 -8.73 -14.66 -10.39
C LYS A 166 -10.24 -14.82 -10.19
N ASP A 167 -10.66 -15.13 -8.95
CA ASP A 167 -12.05 -15.46 -8.63
C ASP A 167 -12.94 -14.23 -8.41
N ARG A 168 -12.42 -13.03 -8.62
CA ARG A 168 -13.18 -11.78 -8.58
C ARG A 168 -14.35 -11.80 -9.53
N LYS A 169 -15.41 -11.07 -9.17
CA LYS A 169 -16.62 -10.88 -9.99
C LYS A 169 -16.76 -9.40 -10.37
N PRO A 170 -15.95 -8.85 -11.31
CA PRO A 170 -15.89 -7.42 -11.59
C PRO A 170 -17.25 -6.82 -11.96
N ALA A 171 -18.12 -7.58 -12.62
CA ALA A 171 -19.46 -7.13 -12.99
C ALA A 171 -20.36 -6.76 -11.79
N THR A 172 -20.01 -7.20 -10.57
CA THR A 172 -20.76 -6.90 -9.35
C THR A 172 -20.24 -5.66 -8.61
N TYR A 173 -19.13 -5.08 -9.06
CA TYR A 173 -18.41 -3.98 -8.36
C TYR A 173 -18.67 -2.60 -8.98
N GLY A 174 -19.80 -2.43 -9.69
CA GLY A 174 -20.10 -1.18 -10.39
C GLY A 174 -20.10 0.07 -9.49
N GLU A 175 -20.41 -0.10 -8.20
CA GLU A 175 -20.41 1.02 -7.24
C GLU A 175 -18.99 1.59 -6.99
N LEU A 176 -17.93 0.78 -7.16
CA LEU A 176 -16.56 1.25 -6.95
C LEU A 176 -16.11 2.33 -7.93
N VAL A 177 -16.74 2.43 -9.08
CA VAL A 177 -16.41 3.44 -10.11
C VAL A 177 -17.37 4.62 -10.11
N LYS A 178 -18.38 4.60 -9.24
CA LYS A 178 -19.29 5.73 -9.06
C LYS A 178 -18.75 6.71 -8.05
N ARG A 179 -18.89 8.00 -8.33
CA ARG A 179 -18.58 9.05 -7.36
C ARG A 179 -19.54 8.91 -6.18
N ASN A 180 -19.01 8.57 -5.01
CA ASN A 180 -19.82 8.43 -3.81
C ASN A 180 -20.07 9.82 -3.20
N ARG A 181 -21.33 10.27 -3.22
CA ARG A 181 -21.79 11.52 -2.59
C ARG A 181 -22.28 11.31 -1.15
N ARG A 182 -21.83 10.28 -0.45
CA ARG A 182 -22.19 10.13 0.95
C ARG A 182 -21.63 11.32 1.74
N ASN A 183 -22.54 12.16 2.22
CA ASN A 183 -22.24 13.13 3.25
C ASN A 183 -21.87 12.34 4.52
N PRO A 184 -20.63 12.26 4.92
CA PRO A 184 -20.20 11.25 5.90
C PRO A 184 -20.56 11.61 7.34
N ILE A 185 -20.89 12.84 7.65
CA ILE A 185 -21.26 13.29 9.00
C ILE A 185 -22.13 14.51 8.85
N SER A 186 -23.23 14.54 9.58
CA SER A 186 -24.18 15.65 9.71
C SER A 186 -23.47 16.98 9.99
N GLY A 187 -23.16 17.67 9.00
CA GLY A 187 -22.53 18.96 8.99
C GLY A 187 -22.18 19.22 7.55
N ASP A 188 -22.93 20.10 6.97
CA ASP A 188 -22.79 20.59 5.63
C ASP A 188 -21.33 21.02 5.35
N MET A 189 -20.49 20.06 5.04
CA MET A 189 -19.15 20.28 4.51
C MET A 189 -19.30 20.39 3.01
N GLY A 190 -19.83 21.55 2.59
CA GLY A 190 -19.79 22.10 1.26
C GLY A 190 -19.93 21.12 0.11
N GLN A 191 -21.00 21.24 -0.60
CA GLN A 191 -21.16 20.70 -1.94
C GLN A 191 -19.87 20.96 -2.74
N PHE A 192 -19.02 19.95 -2.89
CA PHE A 192 -18.06 19.96 -3.98
C PHE A 192 -18.85 19.58 -5.23
N GLU A 193 -19.48 20.55 -5.83
CA GLU A 193 -19.98 20.46 -7.20
C GLU A 193 -18.77 20.52 -8.13
N GLU A 194 -18.78 19.57 -9.09
CA GLU A 194 -17.93 19.33 -10.26
C GLU A 194 -16.67 18.49 -10.06
#